data_c617c318a30918adbf6e7f83b1d1c111
#
_entry.id   c617c318a30918adbf6e7f83b1d1c111
#
_cell.length_a   1.000
_cell.length_b   1.000
_cell.length_c   1.000
_cell.angle_alpha   90.00
_cell.angle_beta   90.00
_cell.angle_gamma   90.00
#
_symmetry.space_group_name_H-M   'P 1'
#
loop_
_entity.id
_entity.type
_entity.pdbx_description
1 polymer ?
#
loop_
_entity_poly.entity_id
_entity_poly.type
_entity_poly.pdbx_seq_one_letter_code
_entity_poly.pdbx_strand_id
1 'polypeptide(L)'
;MSKQSPSEDEPSLPAAEGGVAAVDRAFAILAAFDVGSNSLPLAEIARRTGLYKSTILRLMSSLERAGFIRRLGDGQYAIGPEPLRLAQVYQTSFRLRDVIYPLLESLSEASGETSSFYVRENDSRVVLFRVEPKRAVRVSLHEGARFPVSAGASGKVLRAFGTVSDPSLGAIREQFWATSFGERDPETASVSVPVFNAAFELTGALTLSGPAERFSQEKVVTACGLLLDAAAKATVALGGDNRELLKAVERIALED
;
A
#
# COMPACT_ATOMS: atom_id res chain seq x y z
N MET A 1 -49.16 -24.79 -23.83
CA MET A 1 -47.72 -24.98 -23.76
C MET A 1 -47.09 -23.70 -23.21
N SER A 2 -46.96 -23.65 -21.89
CA SER A 2 -46.34 -22.49 -21.18
C SER A 2 -44.86 -22.63 -21.19
N LYS A 3 -44.15 -21.62 -21.72
CA LYS A 3 -42.69 -21.51 -21.60
C LYS A 3 -42.40 -20.94 -20.21
N GLN A 4 -41.85 -21.81 -19.34
CA GLN A 4 -41.16 -21.38 -18.12
C GLN A 4 -39.83 -20.74 -18.52
N SER A 5 -39.64 -19.49 -18.13
CA SER A 5 -38.33 -18.84 -18.12
C SER A 5 -37.50 -19.38 -16.95
N PRO A 6 -36.22 -19.69 -17.14
CA PRO A 6 -35.35 -20.06 -16.01
C PRO A 6 -35.05 -18.81 -15.17
N SER A 7 -35.37 -18.86 -13.88
CA SER A 7 -34.86 -17.95 -12.87
C SER A 7 -33.39 -18.27 -12.61
N GLU A 8 -32.48 -17.50 -13.18
CA GLU A 8 -31.06 -17.57 -12.88
C GLU A 8 -30.80 -16.77 -11.62
N ASP A 9 -30.61 -17.47 -10.49
CA ASP A 9 -29.93 -16.93 -9.30
C ASP A 9 -28.47 -16.72 -9.67
N GLU A 10 -28.11 -15.53 -10.16
CA GLU A 10 -26.70 -15.11 -10.27
C GLU A 10 -26.17 -14.92 -8.83
N PRO A 11 -25.01 -15.52 -8.47
CA PRO A 11 -24.31 -15.15 -7.25
C PRO A 11 -23.92 -13.68 -7.38
N SER A 12 -24.70 -12.78 -6.79
CA SER A 12 -24.44 -11.35 -6.80
C SER A 12 -23.40 -11.04 -5.73
N LEU A 13 -22.22 -10.53 -6.15
CA LEU A 13 -21.49 -9.64 -5.27
C LEU A 13 -22.45 -8.53 -4.86
N PRO A 14 -22.63 -8.20 -3.57
CA PRO A 14 -23.51 -7.12 -3.15
C PRO A 14 -23.06 -5.85 -3.87
N ALA A 15 -23.93 -5.28 -4.70
CA ALA A 15 -23.69 -3.97 -5.28
C ALA A 15 -23.57 -2.99 -4.11
N ALA A 16 -22.46 -2.24 -4.04
CA ALA A 16 -22.38 -1.10 -3.15
C ALA A 16 -23.53 -0.16 -3.48
N GLU A 17 -24.25 0.35 -2.49
CA GLU A 17 -25.36 1.27 -2.70
C GLU A 17 -24.89 2.41 -3.62
N GLY A 18 -25.48 2.51 -4.84
CA GLY A 18 -25.15 3.51 -5.84
C GLY A 18 -24.12 3.10 -6.92
N GLY A 19 -23.55 1.88 -6.90
CA GLY A 19 -22.60 1.40 -7.90
C GLY A 19 -23.25 0.79 -9.14
N VAL A 20 -22.48 0.66 -10.26
CA VAL A 20 -22.88 -0.04 -11.47
C VAL A 20 -22.31 -1.46 -11.43
N ALA A 21 -23.15 -2.47 -11.22
CA ALA A 21 -22.77 -3.87 -11.04
C ALA A 21 -21.81 -4.43 -12.12
N ALA A 22 -21.91 -3.95 -13.38
CA ALA A 22 -21.01 -4.35 -14.44
C ALA A 22 -19.59 -3.80 -14.23
N VAL A 23 -19.44 -2.60 -13.66
CA VAL A 23 -18.17 -1.97 -13.35
C VAL A 23 -17.52 -2.70 -12.15
N ASP A 24 -18.30 -2.97 -11.11
CA ASP A 24 -17.80 -3.70 -9.93
C ASP A 24 -17.29 -5.08 -10.29
N ARG A 25 -18.03 -5.80 -11.15
CA ARG A 25 -17.60 -7.11 -11.67
C ARG A 25 -16.34 -7.02 -12.55
N ALA A 26 -16.17 -5.95 -13.33
CA ALA A 26 -14.96 -5.73 -14.11
C ALA A 26 -13.74 -5.48 -13.21
N PHE A 27 -13.89 -4.69 -12.16
CA PHE A 27 -12.83 -4.51 -11.14
C PHE A 27 -12.54 -5.79 -10.37
N ALA A 28 -13.54 -6.61 -10.05
CA ALA A 28 -13.32 -7.92 -9.44
C ALA A 28 -12.48 -8.84 -10.33
N ILE A 29 -12.67 -8.79 -11.67
CA ILE A 29 -11.84 -9.53 -12.62
C ILE A 29 -10.40 -9.03 -12.58
N LEU A 30 -10.16 -7.71 -12.57
CA LEU A 30 -8.81 -7.15 -12.48
C LEU A 30 -8.13 -7.51 -11.15
N ALA A 31 -8.87 -7.47 -10.04
CA ALA A 31 -8.39 -7.85 -8.72
C ALA A 31 -8.08 -9.35 -8.56
N ALA A 32 -8.55 -10.20 -9.48
CA ALA A 32 -8.21 -11.62 -9.48
C ALA A 32 -6.75 -11.89 -9.90
N PHE A 33 -6.06 -10.93 -10.54
CA PHE A 33 -4.65 -11.05 -10.88
C PHE A 33 -3.77 -10.62 -9.71
N ASP A 34 -2.70 -11.37 -9.46
CA ASP A 34 -1.75 -11.13 -8.39
C ASP A 34 -0.32 -11.25 -8.92
N VAL A 35 0.65 -10.65 -8.20
CA VAL A 35 2.08 -10.62 -8.56
C VAL A 35 2.69 -12.01 -8.74
N GLY A 36 2.15 -13.03 -8.07
CA GLY A 36 2.54 -14.44 -8.23
C GLY A 36 1.90 -15.16 -9.43
N SER A 37 0.99 -14.49 -10.15
CA SER A 37 0.21 -15.10 -11.25
C SER A 37 0.26 -14.19 -12.48
N ASN A 38 1.32 -14.35 -13.30
CA ASN A 38 1.54 -13.52 -14.50
C ASN A 38 0.44 -13.70 -15.56
N SER A 39 -0.26 -14.85 -15.56
CA SER A 39 -1.41 -15.13 -16.41
C SER A 39 -2.37 -16.09 -15.73
N LEU A 40 -3.65 -16.00 -16.08
CA LEU A 40 -4.71 -16.83 -15.52
C LEU A 40 -5.59 -17.42 -16.64
N PRO A 41 -5.93 -18.72 -16.58
CA PRO A 41 -6.96 -19.29 -17.44
C PRO A 41 -8.35 -18.81 -16.99
N LEU A 42 -9.33 -18.78 -17.90
CA LEU A 42 -10.70 -18.37 -17.65
C LEU A 42 -11.33 -19.11 -16.44
N ALA A 43 -11.03 -20.38 -16.27
CA ALA A 43 -11.57 -21.18 -15.17
C ALA A 43 -11.08 -20.69 -13.79
N GLU A 44 -9.83 -20.25 -13.70
CA GLU A 44 -9.25 -19.72 -12.47
C GLU A 44 -9.81 -18.34 -12.14
N ILE A 45 -9.99 -17.48 -13.15
CA ILE A 45 -10.65 -16.18 -12.97
C ILE A 45 -12.09 -16.38 -12.45
N ALA A 46 -12.83 -17.36 -13.02
CA ALA A 46 -14.18 -17.69 -12.56
C ALA A 46 -14.18 -18.18 -11.09
N ARG A 47 -13.21 -19.00 -10.71
CA ARG A 47 -13.08 -19.50 -9.34
C ARG A 47 -12.76 -18.38 -8.35
N ARG A 48 -11.84 -17.46 -8.69
CA ARG A 48 -11.43 -16.33 -7.83
C ARG A 48 -12.52 -15.28 -7.66
N THR A 49 -13.29 -15.02 -8.73
CA THR A 49 -14.31 -13.96 -8.72
C THR A 49 -15.71 -14.45 -8.33
N GLY A 50 -15.97 -15.75 -8.41
CA GLY A 50 -17.31 -16.31 -8.25
C GLY A 50 -18.25 -16.03 -9.43
N LEU A 51 -17.78 -15.40 -10.51
CA LEU A 51 -18.62 -15.02 -11.66
C LEU A 51 -18.74 -16.17 -12.66
N TYR A 52 -19.89 -16.23 -13.37
CA TYR A 52 -20.07 -17.15 -14.47
C TYR A 52 -19.13 -16.82 -15.64
N LYS A 53 -18.61 -17.86 -16.29
CA LYS A 53 -17.69 -17.72 -17.45
C LYS A 53 -18.24 -16.85 -18.57
N SER A 54 -19.56 -16.93 -18.85
CA SER A 54 -20.24 -16.09 -19.86
C SER A 54 -20.18 -14.60 -19.49
N THR A 55 -20.42 -14.26 -18.23
CA THR A 55 -20.31 -12.89 -17.70
C THR A 55 -18.86 -12.39 -17.81
N ILE A 56 -17.89 -13.23 -17.40
CA ILE A 56 -16.47 -12.87 -17.51
C ILE A 56 -16.11 -12.59 -18.96
N LEU A 57 -16.39 -13.48 -19.92
CA LEU A 57 -16.05 -13.30 -21.32
C LEU A 57 -16.61 -11.99 -21.90
N ARG A 58 -17.84 -11.61 -21.55
CA ARG A 58 -18.44 -10.34 -21.99
C ARG A 58 -17.69 -9.12 -21.43
N LEU A 59 -17.33 -9.14 -20.15
CA LEU A 59 -16.56 -8.07 -19.50
C LEU A 59 -15.11 -8.02 -20.01
N MET A 60 -14.48 -9.19 -20.21
CA MET A 60 -13.12 -9.31 -20.77
C MET A 60 -13.00 -8.62 -22.12
N SER A 61 -13.98 -8.76 -23.03
CA SER A 61 -13.97 -8.07 -24.31
C SER A 61 -13.86 -6.54 -24.17
N SER A 62 -14.50 -5.95 -23.16
CA SER A 62 -14.38 -4.53 -22.87
C SER A 62 -13.02 -4.16 -22.23
N LEU A 63 -12.53 -4.99 -21.31
CA LEU A 63 -11.23 -4.81 -20.65
C LEU A 63 -10.06 -4.97 -21.63
N GLU A 64 -10.16 -5.91 -22.58
CA GLU A 64 -9.16 -6.09 -23.65
C GLU A 64 -9.13 -4.89 -24.57
N ARG A 65 -10.29 -4.40 -25.04
CA ARG A 65 -10.40 -3.21 -25.89
C ARG A 65 -9.86 -1.96 -25.19
N ALA A 66 -10.04 -1.86 -23.88
CA ALA A 66 -9.52 -0.76 -23.06
C ALA A 66 -8.04 -0.95 -22.65
N GLY A 67 -7.38 -2.05 -23.02
CA GLY A 67 -5.98 -2.30 -22.72
C GLY A 67 -5.68 -2.71 -21.27
N PHE A 68 -6.71 -2.99 -20.45
CA PHE A 68 -6.53 -3.45 -19.06
C PHE A 68 -6.13 -4.92 -18.97
N ILE A 69 -6.59 -5.74 -19.91
CA ILE A 69 -6.27 -7.17 -20.02
C ILE A 69 -5.82 -7.46 -21.45
N ARG A 70 -5.03 -8.49 -21.61
CA ARG A 70 -4.66 -9.06 -22.92
C ARG A 70 -4.82 -10.58 -22.89
N ARG A 71 -5.26 -11.15 -24.00
CA ARG A 71 -5.29 -12.59 -24.19
C ARG A 71 -3.95 -13.05 -24.78
N LEU A 72 -3.40 -14.12 -24.20
CA LEU A 72 -2.15 -14.72 -24.65
C LEU A 72 -2.41 -15.81 -25.70
N GLY A 73 -1.35 -16.24 -26.43
CA GLY A 73 -1.46 -17.24 -27.50
C GLY A 73 -1.88 -18.63 -27.02
N ASP A 74 -1.69 -18.96 -25.75
CA ASP A 74 -2.14 -20.19 -25.08
C ASP A 74 -3.58 -20.12 -24.56
N GLY A 75 -4.28 -19.01 -24.81
CA GLY A 75 -5.65 -18.77 -24.38
C GLY A 75 -5.80 -18.28 -22.96
N GLN A 76 -4.71 -18.09 -22.20
CA GLN A 76 -4.73 -17.44 -20.89
C GLN A 76 -4.87 -15.92 -21.02
N TYR A 77 -5.18 -15.27 -19.90
CA TYR A 77 -5.32 -13.83 -19.81
C TYR A 77 -4.25 -13.25 -18.89
N ALA A 78 -3.71 -12.09 -19.24
CA ALA A 78 -2.74 -11.34 -18.45
C ALA A 78 -3.17 -9.87 -18.36
N ILE A 79 -2.62 -9.15 -17.38
CA ILE A 79 -2.79 -7.69 -17.30
C ILE A 79 -2.20 -7.04 -18.55
N GLY A 80 -2.91 -6.07 -19.11
CA GLY A 80 -2.50 -5.26 -20.26
C GLY A 80 -1.68 -4.03 -19.84
N PRO A 81 -1.31 -3.14 -20.77
CA PRO A 81 -0.46 -1.97 -20.50
C PRO A 81 -1.19 -0.79 -19.84
N GLU A 82 -2.51 -0.71 -19.89
CA GLU A 82 -3.26 0.46 -19.40
C GLU A 82 -3.10 0.72 -17.89
N PRO A 83 -3.08 -0.28 -17.00
CA PRO A 83 -2.78 -0.06 -15.59
C PRO A 83 -1.42 0.63 -15.36
N LEU A 84 -0.39 0.30 -16.17
CA LEU A 84 0.92 0.96 -16.07
C LEU A 84 0.84 2.44 -16.46
N ARG A 85 0.10 2.77 -17.53
CA ARG A 85 -0.14 4.16 -17.92
C ARG A 85 -0.86 4.95 -16.82
N LEU A 86 -1.90 4.38 -16.22
CA LEU A 86 -2.63 5.01 -15.11
C LEU A 86 -1.75 5.18 -13.87
N ALA A 87 -0.91 4.20 -13.57
CA ALA A 87 0.06 4.31 -12.48
C ALA A 87 1.04 5.48 -12.71
N GLN A 88 1.51 5.68 -13.94
CA GLN A 88 2.36 6.84 -14.28
C GLN A 88 1.60 8.17 -14.10
N VAL A 89 0.34 8.28 -14.56
CA VAL A 89 -0.48 9.48 -14.34
C VAL A 89 -0.65 9.74 -12.85
N TYR A 90 -0.93 8.74 -12.05
CA TYR A 90 -1.05 8.86 -10.60
C TYR A 90 0.27 9.35 -9.97
N GLN A 91 1.40 8.77 -10.36
CA GLN A 91 2.73 9.13 -9.84
C GLN A 91 3.16 10.53 -10.25
N THR A 92 2.84 10.98 -11.47
CA THR A 92 3.19 12.34 -11.97
C THR A 92 2.26 13.43 -11.45
N SER A 93 1.02 13.10 -11.09
CA SER A 93 0.06 14.05 -10.49
C SER A 93 0.53 14.59 -9.14
N PHE A 94 1.43 13.87 -8.48
CA PHE A 94 2.11 14.29 -7.25
C PHE A 94 3.61 14.21 -7.49
N ARG A 95 4.35 15.28 -7.30
CA ARG A 95 5.84 15.27 -7.22
C ARG A 95 6.35 14.39 -6.05
N LEU A 96 5.46 13.58 -5.49
CA LEU A 96 5.68 12.77 -4.31
C LEU A 96 6.78 11.73 -4.53
N ARG A 97 6.82 11.10 -5.73
CA ARG A 97 7.87 10.13 -6.05
C ARG A 97 9.26 10.77 -6.07
N ASP A 98 9.37 11.97 -6.67
CA ASP A 98 10.65 12.67 -6.80
C ASP A 98 11.20 13.10 -5.44
N VAL A 99 10.32 13.34 -4.45
CA VAL A 99 10.70 13.66 -3.08
C VAL A 99 10.97 12.41 -2.26
N ILE A 100 10.09 11.42 -2.30
CA ILE A 100 10.12 10.27 -1.39
C ILE A 100 11.12 9.20 -1.82
N TYR A 101 11.22 8.90 -3.12
CA TYR A 101 12.02 7.77 -3.58
C TYR A 101 13.52 7.89 -3.25
N PRO A 102 14.18 9.05 -3.43
CA PRO A 102 15.58 9.24 -3.02
C PRO A 102 15.80 9.08 -1.50
N LEU A 103 14.81 9.47 -0.69
CA LEU A 103 14.86 9.28 0.76
C LEU A 103 14.76 7.79 1.13
N LEU A 104 13.92 7.03 0.42
CA LEU A 104 13.82 5.58 0.62
C LEU A 104 15.14 4.88 0.25
N GLU A 105 15.81 5.30 -0.83
CA GLU A 105 17.12 4.76 -1.20
C GLU A 105 18.15 5.00 -0.09
N SER A 106 18.24 6.24 0.40
CA SER A 106 19.15 6.61 1.49
C SER A 106 18.84 5.86 2.79
N LEU A 107 17.56 5.71 3.14
CA LEU A 107 17.10 4.98 4.32
C LEU A 107 17.45 3.49 4.22
N SER A 108 17.23 2.87 3.06
CA SER A 108 17.54 1.45 2.84
C SER A 108 19.05 1.20 2.88
N GLU A 109 19.87 2.11 2.31
CA GLU A 109 21.32 2.02 2.33
C GLU A 109 21.87 2.18 3.77
N ALA A 110 21.43 3.20 4.50
CA ALA A 110 21.91 3.50 5.85
C ALA A 110 21.51 2.43 6.88
N SER A 111 20.27 1.91 6.81
CA SER A 111 19.76 0.93 7.78
C SER A 111 20.10 -0.51 7.40
N GLY A 112 20.26 -0.80 6.10
CA GLY A 112 20.34 -2.15 5.56
C GLY A 112 19.01 -2.91 5.64
N GLU A 113 17.89 -2.20 5.80
CA GLU A 113 16.54 -2.75 5.89
C GLU A 113 15.64 -2.23 4.76
N THR A 114 14.49 -2.85 4.58
CA THR A 114 13.53 -2.40 3.59
C THR A 114 12.89 -1.10 4.02
N SER A 115 12.98 -0.08 3.17
CA SER A 115 12.30 1.19 3.32
C SER A 115 11.03 1.24 2.46
N SER A 116 9.95 1.81 2.98
CA SER A 116 8.66 1.88 2.29
C SER A 116 7.92 3.17 2.64
N PHE A 117 7.13 3.67 1.70
CA PHE A 117 6.19 4.75 1.92
C PHE A 117 4.77 4.24 1.76
N TYR A 118 3.96 4.41 2.80
CA TYR A 118 2.58 3.97 2.85
C TYR A 118 1.63 5.16 2.82
N VAL A 119 0.51 5.00 2.11
CA VAL A 119 -0.63 5.91 2.16
C VAL A 119 -1.86 5.19 2.69
N ARG A 120 -2.79 5.95 3.28
CA ARG A 120 -4.06 5.40 3.75
C ARG A 120 -5.12 5.48 2.66
N GLU A 121 -5.82 4.39 2.43
CA GLU A 121 -7.03 4.31 1.62
C GLU A 121 -8.14 3.61 2.42
N ASN A 122 -9.05 4.38 2.96
CA ASN A 122 -10.13 3.89 3.83
C ASN A 122 -9.56 3.14 5.07
N ASP A 123 -9.90 1.85 5.22
CA ASP A 123 -9.42 0.96 6.28
C ASP A 123 -8.16 0.18 5.90
N SER A 124 -7.55 0.52 4.78
CA SER A 124 -6.32 -0.09 4.29
C SER A 124 -5.18 0.92 4.24
N ARG A 125 -3.96 0.41 4.33
CA ARG A 125 -2.73 1.11 3.95
C ARG A 125 -2.17 0.45 2.70
N VAL A 126 -1.69 1.26 1.77
CA VAL A 126 -1.13 0.82 0.49
C VAL A 126 0.36 1.14 0.45
N VAL A 127 1.17 0.18 0.02
CA VAL A 127 2.59 0.42 -0.29
C VAL A 127 2.65 1.25 -1.57
N LEU A 128 2.99 2.53 -1.47
CA LEU A 128 3.06 3.40 -2.63
C LEU A 128 4.43 3.35 -3.31
N PHE A 129 5.51 3.42 -2.50
CA PHE A 129 6.90 3.32 -2.94
C PHE A 129 7.69 2.44 -2.00
N ARG A 130 8.74 1.79 -2.55
CA ARG A 130 9.55 0.86 -1.79
C ARG A 130 10.95 0.72 -2.37
N VAL A 131 11.94 0.55 -1.47
CA VAL A 131 13.31 0.17 -1.80
C VAL A 131 13.74 -0.98 -0.91
N GLU A 132 14.26 -2.05 -1.52
CA GLU A 132 14.77 -3.23 -0.81
C GLU A 132 16.28 -3.16 -0.66
N PRO A 133 16.84 -3.57 0.47
CA PRO A 133 18.29 -3.65 0.66
C PRO A 133 18.88 -4.81 -0.17
N LYS A 134 20.18 -4.73 -0.42
CA LYS A 134 20.96 -5.79 -1.09
C LYS A 134 21.24 -6.98 -0.14
N ARG A 135 20.26 -7.39 0.67
CA ARG A 135 20.38 -8.52 1.60
C ARG A 135 19.50 -9.68 1.15
N ALA A 136 19.98 -10.92 1.30
CA ALA A 136 19.22 -12.11 0.95
C ALA A 136 17.95 -12.24 1.81
N VAL A 137 18.08 -12.05 3.13
CA VAL A 137 16.94 -12.08 4.06
C VAL A 137 16.46 -10.65 4.29
N ARG A 138 15.27 -10.34 3.79
CA ARG A 138 14.61 -9.04 3.89
C ARG A 138 13.09 -9.19 3.86
N VAL A 139 12.37 -8.21 4.34
CA VAL A 139 10.92 -8.14 4.12
C VAL A 139 10.68 -7.78 2.65
N SER A 140 10.02 -8.64 1.91
CA SER A 140 9.68 -8.40 0.50
C SER A 140 8.17 -8.25 0.33
N LEU A 141 7.76 -7.12 -0.21
CA LEU A 141 6.39 -6.77 -0.57
C LEU A 141 6.45 -6.10 -1.96
N HIS A 142 5.33 -5.85 -2.60
CA HIS A 142 5.30 -5.11 -3.87
C HIS A 142 4.57 -3.77 -3.70
N GLU A 143 4.92 -2.79 -4.52
CA GLU A 143 4.16 -1.55 -4.64
C GLU A 143 2.72 -1.89 -5.04
N GLY A 144 1.74 -1.20 -4.45
CA GLY A 144 0.32 -1.53 -4.58
C GLY A 144 -0.21 -2.57 -3.58
N ALA A 145 0.65 -3.26 -2.82
CA ALA A 145 0.19 -4.19 -1.79
C ALA A 145 -0.64 -3.47 -0.72
N ARG A 146 -1.72 -4.13 -0.28
CA ARG A 146 -2.70 -3.59 0.68
C ARG A 146 -2.68 -4.38 1.98
N PHE A 147 -2.76 -3.68 3.10
CA PHE A 147 -2.83 -4.28 4.43
C PHE A 147 -3.84 -3.51 5.28
N PRO A 148 -4.48 -4.15 6.28
CA PRO A 148 -5.32 -3.45 7.23
C PRO A 148 -4.55 -2.31 7.93
N VAL A 149 -5.18 -1.15 8.09
CA VAL A 149 -4.59 -0.02 8.81
C VAL A 149 -4.51 -0.26 10.32
N SER A 150 -5.24 -1.26 10.83
CA SER A 150 -5.31 -1.60 12.24
C SER A 150 -4.04 -2.22 12.82
N ALA A 151 -3.13 -2.76 12.00
CA ALA A 151 -1.92 -3.45 12.44
C ALA A 151 -0.65 -2.86 11.83
N GLY A 152 0.48 -3.01 12.51
CA GLY A 152 1.81 -2.60 12.07
C GLY A 152 2.13 -1.12 12.30
N ALA A 153 3.42 -0.78 12.33
CA ALA A 153 3.89 0.57 12.65
C ALA A 153 3.31 1.65 11.74
N SER A 154 3.33 1.45 10.40
CA SER A 154 2.73 2.41 9.47
C SER A 154 1.22 2.55 9.64
N GLY A 155 0.51 1.46 9.98
CA GLY A 155 -0.92 1.52 10.30
C GLY A 155 -1.21 2.40 11.51
N LYS A 156 -0.42 2.24 12.58
CA LYS A 156 -0.51 3.09 13.79
C LYS A 156 -0.28 4.57 13.47
N VAL A 157 0.77 4.88 12.70
CA VAL A 157 1.07 6.27 12.26
C VAL A 157 -0.06 6.83 11.41
N LEU A 158 -0.54 6.09 10.40
CA LEU A 158 -1.62 6.54 9.52
C LEU A 158 -2.95 6.77 10.27
N ARG A 159 -3.19 6.05 11.37
CA ARG A 159 -4.35 6.27 12.25
C ARG A 159 -4.11 7.43 13.22
N ALA A 160 -2.91 7.55 13.79
CA ALA A 160 -2.58 8.58 14.75
C ALA A 160 -2.71 10.00 14.17
N PHE A 161 -2.30 10.18 12.91
CA PHE A 161 -2.28 11.48 12.23
C PHE A 161 -3.37 11.62 11.15
N GLY A 162 -4.26 10.63 11.01
CA GLY A 162 -5.38 10.67 10.07
C GLY A 162 -6.50 11.60 10.53
N THR A 163 -7.52 11.78 9.67
CA THR A 163 -8.66 12.69 9.92
C THR A 163 -9.54 12.27 11.09
N VAL A 164 -9.58 10.98 11.43
CA VAL A 164 -10.34 10.48 12.59
C VAL A 164 -9.37 10.28 13.75
N SER A 165 -9.53 11.06 14.81
CA SER A 165 -8.69 10.97 16.00
C SER A 165 -8.96 9.67 16.76
N ASP A 166 -7.91 8.90 17.03
CA ASP A 166 -7.92 7.73 17.91
C ASP A 166 -7.21 8.10 19.22
N PRO A 167 -7.94 8.26 20.33
CA PRO A 167 -7.33 8.65 21.60
C PRO A 167 -6.24 7.67 22.10
N SER A 168 -6.34 6.39 21.76
CA SER A 168 -5.37 5.36 22.15
C SER A 168 -3.98 5.56 21.53
N LEU A 169 -3.88 6.41 20.50
CA LEU A 169 -2.64 6.72 19.78
C LEU A 169 -2.02 8.07 20.17
N GLY A 170 -2.37 8.62 21.35
CA GLY A 170 -1.85 9.89 21.87
C GLY A 170 -0.33 9.92 21.95
N ALA A 171 0.28 8.89 22.50
CA ALA A 171 1.74 8.77 22.60
C ALA A 171 2.44 8.82 21.23
N ILE A 172 1.84 8.24 20.20
CA ILE A 172 2.42 8.29 18.84
C ILE A 172 2.36 9.71 18.27
N ARG A 173 1.31 10.48 18.58
CA ARG A 173 1.24 11.90 18.17
C ARG A 173 2.26 12.78 18.87
N GLU A 174 2.58 12.47 20.14
CA GLU A 174 3.60 13.19 20.90
C GLU A 174 5.00 12.88 20.44
N GLN A 175 5.31 11.61 20.17
CA GLN A 175 6.66 11.17 19.79
C GLN A 175 6.93 11.18 18.28
N PHE A 176 5.90 11.22 17.41
CA PHE A 176 5.97 11.18 15.95
C PHE A 176 6.48 9.86 15.35
N TRP A 177 6.51 8.79 16.09
CA TRP A 177 6.89 7.47 15.59
C TRP A 177 6.09 6.35 16.25
N ALA A 178 6.09 5.21 15.60
CA ALA A 178 5.51 3.97 16.13
C ALA A 178 6.36 2.77 15.74
N THR A 179 6.32 1.73 16.58
CA THR A 179 6.92 0.43 16.29
C THR A 179 5.85 -0.66 16.18
N SER A 180 6.24 -1.74 15.54
CA SER A 180 5.47 -2.98 15.50
C SER A 180 6.41 -4.17 15.50
N PHE A 181 6.12 -5.16 16.35
CA PHE A 181 6.83 -6.42 16.44
C PHE A 181 5.82 -7.54 16.29
N GLY A 182 5.90 -8.32 15.22
CA GLY A 182 5.07 -9.51 15.01
C GLY A 182 3.57 -9.27 14.74
N GLU A 183 3.08 -8.01 14.64
CA GLU A 183 1.64 -7.73 14.53
C GLU A 183 1.02 -8.17 13.20
N ARG A 184 1.77 -8.09 12.11
CA ARG A 184 1.34 -8.55 10.79
C ARG A 184 1.89 -9.94 10.48
N ASP A 185 3.14 -10.15 10.77
CA ASP A 185 3.93 -11.34 10.51
C ASP A 185 4.87 -11.53 11.70
N PRO A 186 4.79 -12.66 12.44
CA PRO A 186 5.52 -12.89 13.68
C PRO A 186 7.02 -12.66 13.59
N GLU A 187 7.61 -12.89 12.42
CA GLU A 187 9.05 -12.77 12.18
C GLU A 187 9.51 -11.37 11.79
N THR A 188 8.60 -10.39 11.71
CA THR A 188 8.92 -9.05 11.22
C THR A 188 8.74 -7.96 12.27
N ALA A 189 9.64 -6.97 12.23
CA ALA A 189 9.49 -5.73 12.97
C ALA A 189 9.54 -4.53 12.03
N SER A 190 9.00 -3.40 12.48
CA SER A 190 9.01 -2.15 11.73
C SER A 190 8.96 -0.93 12.64
N VAL A 191 9.53 0.16 12.14
CA VAL A 191 9.44 1.51 12.71
C VAL A 191 8.85 2.42 11.64
N SER A 192 7.99 3.36 12.02
CA SER A 192 7.32 4.25 11.08
C SER A 192 7.12 5.65 11.64
N VAL A 193 7.17 6.66 10.75
CA VAL A 193 7.00 8.08 11.07
C VAL A 193 6.08 8.75 10.04
N PRO A 194 5.36 9.85 10.39
CA PRO A 194 4.50 10.58 9.48
C PRO A 194 5.27 11.53 8.55
N VAL A 195 4.71 11.81 7.38
CA VAL A 195 5.12 12.89 6.47
C VAL A 195 3.91 13.77 6.20
N PHE A 196 4.10 15.10 6.25
CA PHE A 196 3.03 16.07 6.10
C PHE A 196 3.19 16.93 4.83
N ASN A 197 2.10 17.57 4.40
CA ASN A 197 2.07 18.55 3.33
C ASN A 197 2.02 20.00 3.87
N ALA A 198 1.89 20.99 2.97
CA ALA A 198 1.79 22.41 3.30
C ALA A 198 0.59 22.78 4.18
N ALA A 199 -0.49 21.99 4.15
CA ALA A 199 -1.68 22.19 4.97
C ALA A 199 -1.58 21.49 6.35
N PHE A 200 -0.40 20.93 6.69
CA PHE A 200 -0.20 20.07 7.85
C PHE A 200 -1.08 18.81 7.86
N GLU A 201 -1.46 18.36 6.68
CA GLU A 201 -2.19 17.11 6.51
C GLU A 201 -1.23 15.96 6.29
N LEU A 202 -1.58 14.78 6.81
CA LEU A 202 -0.80 13.57 6.63
C LEU A 202 -0.78 13.16 5.16
N THR A 203 0.39 13.19 4.55
CA THR A 203 0.62 12.69 3.18
C THR A 203 0.82 11.17 3.17
N GLY A 204 1.49 10.63 4.19
CA GLY A 204 1.76 9.20 4.33
C GLY A 204 2.73 8.89 5.45
N ALA A 205 3.25 7.67 5.47
CA ALA A 205 4.15 7.18 6.50
C ALA A 205 5.42 6.55 5.89
N LEU A 206 6.59 7.05 6.26
CA LEU A 206 7.88 6.41 6.01
C LEU A 206 8.09 5.27 7.01
N THR A 207 8.62 4.14 6.54
CA THR A 207 8.74 2.93 7.35
C THR A 207 10.02 2.18 7.00
N LEU A 208 10.75 1.76 8.02
CA LEU A 208 11.78 0.73 7.94
C LEU A 208 11.22 -0.59 8.46
N SER A 209 11.44 -1.69 7.74
CA SER A 209 10.97 -3.02 8.11
C SER A 209 12.00 -4.10 7.79
N GLY A 210 12.13 -5.07 8.68
CA GLY A 210 13.05 -6.19 8.54
C GLY A 210 12.70 -7.35 9.47
N PRO A 211 13.50 -8.42 9.51
CA PRO A 211 13.37 -9.48 10.49
C PRO A 211 13.42 -8.94 11.92
N ALA A 212 12.51 -9.43 12.77
CA ALA A 212 12.38 -8.95 14.16
C ALA A 212 13.68 -9.08 14.97
N GLU A 213 14.46 -10.14 14.72
CA GLU A 213 15.74 -10.40 15.37
C GLU A 213 16.77 -9.27 15.18
N ARG A 214 16.63 -8.46 14.13
CA ARG A 214 17.53 -7.33 13.84
C ARG A 214 17.08 -6.00 14.44
N PHE A 215 15.90 -5.95 15.04
CA PHE A 215 15.33 -4.74 15.67
C PHE A 215 15.52 -4.75 17.19
N SER A 216 16.78 -4.73 17.64
CA SER A 216 17.09 -4.44 19.04
C SER A 216 16.65 -3.03 19.43
N GLN A 217 16.59 -2.72 20.74
CA GLN A 217 16.24 -1.38 21.22
C GLN A 217 17.13 -0.28 20.61
N GLU A 218 18.42 -0.47 20.57
CA GLU A 218 19.40 0.43 19.93
C GLU A 218 19.11 0.63 18.45
N LYS A 219 18.80 -0.46 17.72
CA LYS A 219 18.43 -0.39 16.31
C LYS A 219 17.11 0.33 16.07
N VAL A 220 16.15 0.22 16.98
CA VAL A 220 14.89 0.97 16.92
C VAL A 220 15.17 2.46 17.07
N VAL A 221 15.97 2.88 18.04
CA VAL A 221 16.36 4.29 18.26
C VAL A 221 17.07 4.85 17.03
N THR A 222 18.06 4.14 16.50
CA THR A 222 18.77 4.52 15.26
C THR A 222 17.78 4.66 14.07
N ALA A 223 16.87 3.70 13.91
CA ALA A 223 15.87 3.71 12.83
C ALA A 223 14.88 4.89 12.99
N CYS A 224 14.47 5.22 14.22
CA CYS A 224 13.64 6.39 14.51
C CYS A 224 14.36 7.68 14.09
N GLY A 225 15.62 7.86 14.47
CA GLY A 225 16.41 9.04 14.09
C GLY A 225 16.51 9.21 12.58
N LEU A 226 16.90 8.15 11.85
CA LEU A 226 16.97 8.15 10.39
C LEU A 226 15.63 8.48 9.73
N LEU A 227 14.56 7.87 10.22
CA LEU A 227 13.22 8.07 9.67
C LEU A 227 12.70 9.48 9.91
N LEU A 228 12.87 10.03 11.14
CA LEU A 228 12.42 11.38 11.49
C LEU A 228 13.16 12.45 10.68
N ASP A 229 14.49 12.30 10.50
CA ASP A 229 15.27 13.19 9.64
C ASP A 229 14.78 13.14 8.18
N ALA A 230 14.55 11.95 7.64
CA ALA A 230 13.99 11.79 6.30
C ALA A 230 12.56 12.37 6.18
N ALA A 231 11.72 12.18 7.19
CA ALA A 231 10.37 12.73 7.23
C ALA A 231 10.37 14.26 7.32
N ALA A 232 11.28 14.86 8.08
CA ALA A 232 11.47 16.29 8.13
C ALA A 232 11.86 16.89 6.78
N LYS A 233 12.81 16.25 6.07
CA LYS A 233 13.20 16.62 4.70
C LYS A 233 12.05 16.48 3.70
N ALA A 234 11.33 15.37 3.75
CA ALA A 234 10.16 15.13 2.90
C ALA A 234 9.07 16.17 3.13
N THR A 235 8.75 16.47 4.39
CA THR A 235 7.72 17.44 4.77
C THR A 235 8.05 18.83 4.22
N VAL A 236 9.30 19.30 4.36
CA VAL A 236 9.73 20.59 3.77
C VAL A 236 9.63 20.58 2.25
N ALA A 237 10.10 19.51 1.59
CA ALA A 237 10.04 19.40 0.14
C ALA A 237 8.59 19.39 -0.41
N LEU A 238 7.63 18.97 0.42
CA LEU A 238 6.19 19.01 0.14
C LEU A 238 5.52 20.32 0.61
N GLY A 239 6.32 21.32 1.05
CA GLY A 239 5.87 22.62 1.47
C GLY A 239 5.37 22.69 2.93
N GLY A 240 5.52 21.62 3.70
CA GLY A 240 5.07 21.54 5.09
C GLY A 240 6.08 22.10 6.10
N ASP A 241 5.60 22.25 7.34
CA ASP A 241 6.41 22.67 8.50
C ASP A 241 6.95 21.43 9.24
N ASN A 242 8.27 21.37 9.39
CA ASN A 242 8.96 20.23 10.00
C ASN A 242 9.40 20.44 11.45
N ARG A 243 9.06 21.57 12.09
CA ARG A 243 9.56 21.91 13.43
C ARG A 243 9.28 20.84 14.47
N GLU A 244 8.10 20.25 14.47
CA GLU A 244 7.75 19.20 15.43
C GLU A 244 8.51 17.89 15.18
N LEU A 245 8.77 17.57 13.91
CA LEU A 245 9.61 16.40 13.53
C LEU A 245 11.06 16.61 13.99
N LEU A 246 11.62 17.83 13.85
CA LEU A 246 12.97 18.14 14.32
C LEU A 246 13.08 18.06 15.86
N LYS A 247 12.06 18.52 16.59
CA LYS A 247 12.00 18.34 18.05
C LYS A 247 11.94 16.85 18.43
N ALA A 248 11.28 16.02 17.64
CA ALA A 248 11.26 14.58 17.87
C ALA A 248 12.63 13.95 17.61
N VAL A 249 13.39 14.41 16.61
CA VAL A 249 14.80 13.99 16.39
C VAL A 249 15.65 14.33 17.60
N GLU A 250 15.56 15.58 18.11
CA GLU A 250 16.33 16.02 19.27
C GLU A 250 16.03 15.17 20.54
N ARG A 251 14.76 14.81 20.74
CA ARG A 251 14.36 13.96 21.89
C ARG A 251 14.98 12.57 21.81
N ILE A 252 14.99 11.95 20.64
CA ILE A 252 15.60 10.63 20.46
C ILE A 252 17.12 10.66 20.67
N ALA A 253 17.79 11.74 20.22
CA ALA A 253 19.24 11.89 20.41
C ALA A 253 19.64 12.09 21.89
N LEU A 254 18.69 12.42 22.78
CA LEU A 254 18.94 12.53 24.23
C LEU A 254 18.69 11.21 25.00
N GLU A 255 18.08 10.21 24.33
CA GLU A 255 17.81 8.89 24.90
C GLU A 255 18.93 7.87 24.56
N ASP A 256 19.87 8.23 23.69
CA ASP A 256 21.12 7.50 23.38
C ASP A 256 22.25 7.87 24.40
#